data_3e6ed9d67f087632677455645d63bb82
#
_entry.id   3e6ed9d67f087632677455645d63bb82
#
_cell.length_a   1.000
_cell.length_b   1.000
_cell.length_c   1.000
_cell.angle_alpha   90.00
_cell.angle_beta   90.00
_cell.angle_gamma   90.00
#
_symmetry.space_group_name_H-M   'P 1'
#
loop_
_entity.id
_entity.type
_entity.pdbx_description
1 polymer ?
#
loop_
_entity_poly.entity_id
_entity_poly.type
_entity_poly.pdbx_seq_one_letter_code
_entity_poly.pdbx_strand_id
1 'polypeptide(L)'
;MKSVLKVAEKSAISQDLQPASLDIWDMKYRLKAKTGEAVDKTLEDTFKRVALALSEVESPDKQEEWFEKFYWAISKGATPAGRIMSNAGAEQHKPATSTINCTVSGSISDSMDSILNKVHEAGLTLKAGCGIGYEFSTLRPKGAFVTGAGAYTSGPLSFMDIYDRMCFTVSSAGGRRGAQMATFDVGHPDAFDFIRAKREDGRLRNFNLSLLITDEFMDAVKSNKDWHLAFPISEKEMQIGRAHV
;
A
#
# COMPACT_ATOMS: atom_id res chain seq x y z
N MET A 1 10.30 -19.63 -33.39
CA MET A 1 11.73 -19.29 -33.55
C MET A 1 11.95 -18.03 -32.73
N LYS A 2 12.65 -18.13 -31.59
CA LYS A 2 12.98 -16.95 -30.78
C LYS A 2 14.12 -16.22 -31.46
N SER A 3 13.85 -15.04 -31.97
CA SER A 3 14.88 -14.11 -32.48
C SER A 3 15.69 -13.64 -31.26
N VAL A 4 16.94 -14.01 -31.21
CA VAL A 4 17.89 -13.48 -30.23
C VAL A 4 18.20 -12.05 -30.64
N LEU A 5 17.63 -11.09 -29.91
CA LEU A 5 17.95 -9.67 -30.05
C LEU A 5 19.47 -9.47 -29.84
N LYS A 6 20.20 -9.06 -30.83
CA LYS A 6 21.59 -8.62 -30.72
C LYS A 6 21.61 -7.23 -30.09
N VAL A 7 21.77 -7.18 -28.78
CA VAL A 7 22.04 -5.93 -28.07
C VAL A 7 23.44 -5.46 -28.44
N ALA A 8 23.53 -4.28 -29.02
CA ALA A 8 24.82 -3.64 -29.32
C ALA A 8 25.55 -3.40 -27.98
N GLU A 9 26.77 -3.95 -27.86
CA GLU A 9 27.71 -3.64 -26.78
C GLU A 9 28.06 -2.15 -26.83
N LYS A 10 27.33 -1.33 -26.08
CA LYS A 10 27.74 0.04 -25.76
C LYS A 10 27.74 0.21 -24.24
N SER A 11 28.99 0.27 -23.74
CA SER A 11 29.44 0.82 -22.45
C SER A 11 28.67 0.36 -21.20
N ALA A 12 29.28 -0.53 -20.46
CA ALA A 12 28.98 -0.72 -19.03
C ALA A 12 28.88 0.65 -18.34
N ILE A 13 27.68 0.99 -17.89
CA ILE A 13 27.48 2.12 -17.01
C ILE A 13 27.97 1.65 -15.66
N SER A 14 29.23 1.96 -15.31
CA SER A 14 29.70 1.89 -13.95
C SER A 14 28.98 2.99 -13.16
N GLN A 15 27.78 2.69 -12.65
CA GLN A 15 27.30 3.44 -11.54
C GLN A 15 28.22 3.08 -10.37
N ASP A 16 28.89 4.07 -9.78
CA ASP A 16 29.59 3.92 -8.51
C ASP A 16 28.54 3.67 -7.42
N LEU A 17 28.04 2.43 -7.39
CA LEU A 17 27.06 2.02 -6.38
C LEU A 17 27.78 1.79 -5.06
N GLN A 18 27.18 2.33 -3.98
CA GLN A 18 27.65 2.04 -2.64
C GLN A 18 27.56 0.52 -2.38
N PRO A 19 28.50 -0.08 -1.61
CA PRO A 19 28.45 -1.50 -1.25
C PRO A 19 27.10 -1.93 -0.69
N ALA A 20 26.49 -1.12 0.19
CA ALA A 20 25.14 -1.36 0.73
C ALA A 20 24.04 -1.49 -0.35
N SER A 21 24.17 -0.78 -1.45
CA SER A 21 23.21 -0.87 -2.57
C SER A 21 23.32 -2.22 -3.29
N LEU A 22 24.52 -2.73 -3.45
CA LEU A 22 24.77 -4.05 -4.05
C LEU A 22 24.27 -5.18 -3.12
N ASP A 23 24.49 -5.06 -1.83
CA ASP A 23 23.98 -6.02 -0.84
C ASP A 23 22.44 -6.07 -0.84
N ILE A 24 21.79 -4.90 -0.87
CA ILE A 24 20.32 -4.82 -0.94
C ILE A 24 19.80 -5.38 -2.27
N TRP A 25 20.49 -5.11 -3.37
CA TRP A 25 20.14 -5.70 -4.66
C TRP A 25 20.23 -7.22 -4.61
N ASP A 26 21.33 -7.79 -4.15
CA ASP A 26 21.51 -9.26 -4.09
C ASP A 26 20.46 -9.92 -3.18
N MET A 27 20.15 -9.30 -2.03
CA MET A 27 19.21 -9.85 -1.06
C MET A 27 17.75 -9.77 -1.51
N LYS A 28 17.35 -8.71 -2.22
CA LYS A 28 15.92 -8.38 -2.44
C LYS A 28 15.48 -8.35 -3.89
N TYR A 29 16.35 -7.97 -4.81
CA TYR A 29 15.95 -7.65 -6.19
C TYR A 29 16.52 -8.61 -7.23
N ARG A 30 17.68 -9.19 -6.96
CA ARG A 30 18.33 -10.18 -7.80
C ARG A 30 17.43 -11.39 -7.99
N LEU A 31 17.09 -11.74 -9.24
CA LEU A 31 16.31 -12.93 -9.52
C LEU A 31 17.17 -14.18 -9.27
N LYS A 32 16.65 -15.09 -8.45
CA LYS A 32 17.24 -16.40 -8.16
C LYS A 32 16.23 -17.48 -8.51
N ALA A 33 16.70 -18.60 -9.05
CA ALA A 33 15.90 -19.78 -9.29
C ALA A 33 15.47 -20.42 -7.94
N LYS A 34 14.51 -21.35 -7.98
CA LYS A 34 14.07 -22.10 -6.79
C LYS A 34 15.23 -22.88 -6.12
N THR A 35 16.26 -23.22 -6.87
CA THR A 35 17.50 -23.87 -6.38
C THR A 35 18.41 -22.91 -5.61
N GLY A 36 18.14 -21.60 -5.64
CA GLY A 36 19.01 -20.55 -5.07
C GLY A 36 20.04 -20.02 -6.07
N GLU A 37 20.17 -20.61 -7.24
CA GLU A 37 21.09 -20.15 -8.28
C GLU A 37 20.64 -18.79 -8.85
N ALA A 38 21.61 -17.89 -9.06
CA ALA A 38 21.33 -16.55 -9.59
C ALA A 38 20.96 -16.62 -11.08
N VAL A 39 19.76 -16.19 -11.40
CA VAL A 39 19.30 -15.96 -12.79
C VAL A 39 19.87 -14.65 -13.31
N ASP A 40 19.67 -13.56 -12.55
CA ASP A 40 20.37 -12.29 -12.82
C ASP A 40 21.80 -12.41 -12.28
N LYS A 41 22.79 -12.46 -13.16
CA LYS A 41 24.20 -12.56 -12.77
C LYS A 41 24.75 -11.20 -12.33
N THR A 42 24.28 -10.14 -12.95
CA THR A 42 24.68 -8.76 -12.73
C THR A 42 23.46 -7.86 -12.51
N LEU A 43 23.69 -6.65 -11.99
CA LEU A 43 22.63 -5.63 -11.89
C LEU A 43 22.06 -5.27 -13.27
N GLU A 44 22.91 -5.27 -14.30
CA GLU A 44 22.50 -5.03 -15.65
C GLU A 44 21.53 -6.08 -16.19
N ASP A 45 21.70 -7.35 -15.80
CA ASP A 45 20.74 -8.41 -16.14
C ASP A 45 19.36 -8.14 -15.54
N THR A 46 19.33 -7.63 -14.29
CA THR A 46 18.06 -7.18 -13.67
C THR A 46 17.42 -6.05 -14.49
N PHE A 47 18.18 -5.05 -14.92
CA PHE A 47 17.65 -3.94 -15.72
C PHE A 47 17.11 -4.43 -17.06
N LYS A 48 17.83 -5.31 -17.76
CA LYS A 48 17.40 -5.91 -19.02
C LYS A 48 16.12 -6.74 -18.85
N ARG A 49 16.05 -7.59 -17.82
CA ARG A 49 14.87 -8.39 -17.53
C ARG A 49 13.63 -7.53 -17.28
N VAL A 50 13.76 -6.50 -16.46
CA VAL A 50 12.65 -5.59 -16.13
C VAL A 50 12.22 -4.80 -17.37
N ALA A 51 13.18 -4.24 -18.13
CA ALA A 51 12.88 -3.49 -19.35
C ALA A 51 12.17 -4.36 -20.40
N LEU A 52 12.61 -5.62 -20.56
CA LEU A 52 11.98 -6.57 -21.46
C LEU A 52 10.54 -6.87 -21.05
N ALA A 53 10.31 -7.20 -19.79
CA ALA A 53 8.96 -7.49 -19.29
C ALA A 53 8.01 -6.29 -19.42
N LEU A 54 8.50 -5.08 -19.23
CA LEU A 54 7.70 -3.86 -19.42
C LEU A 54 7.39 -3.60 -20.89
N SER A 55 8.31 -3.91 -21.80
CA SER A 55 8.08 -3.71 -23.25
C SER A 55 7.14 -4.74 -23.87
N GLU A 56 6.98 -5.93 -23.25
CA GLU A 56 6.10 -7.00 -23.75
C GLU A 56 4.62 -6.61 -23.79
N VAL A 57 4.19 -5.56 -23.04
CA VAL A 57 2.81 -5.05 -23.08
C VAL A 57 2.53 -4.17 -24.30
N GLU A 58 3.55 -3.75 -25.02
CA GLU A 58 3.44 -2.94 -26.22
C GLU A 58 3.11 -3.79 -27.46
N SER A 59 2.66 -3.15 -28.52
CA SER A 59 2.45 -3.85 -29.79
C SER A 59 3.78 -4.41 -30.32
N PRO A 60 3.77 -5.59 -30.99
CA PRO A 60 4.99 -6.29 -31.40
C PRO A 60 5.97 -5.46 -32.22
N ASP A 61 5.47 -4.52 -33.00
CA ASP A 61 6.25 -3.59 -33.82
C ASP A 61 6.96 -2.50 -33.01
N LYS A 62 6.54 -2.27 -31.74
CA LYS A 62 7.09 -1.27 -30.84
C LYS A 62 7.89 -1.83 -29.67
N GLN A 63 7.85 -3.14 -29.45
CA GLN A 63 8.50 -3.77 -28.28
C GLN A 63 10.00 -3.47 -28.22
N GLU A 64 10.71 -3.51 -29.35
CA GLU A 64 12.14 -3.22 -29.38
C GLU A 64 12.44 -1.75 -29.02
N GLU A 65 11.68 -0.81 -29.58
CA GLU A 65 11.81 0.62 -29.26
C GLU A 65 11.59 0.90 -27.77
N TRP A 66 10.54 0.29 -27.18
CA TRP A 66 10.23 0.48 -25.77
C TRP A 66 11.20 -0.23 -24.85
N PHE A 67 11.72 -1.40 -25.24
CA PHE A 67 12.79 -2.06 -24.50
C PHE A 67 14.01 -1.15 -24.35
N GLU A 68 14.48 -0.55 -25.43
CA GLU A 68 15.62 0.37 -25.42
C GLU A 68 15.35 1.60 -24.55
N LYS A 69 14.14 2.18 -24.62
CA LYS A 69 13.75 3.32 -23.80
C LYS A 69 13.70 2.97 -22.31
N PHE A 70 13.07 1.86 -21.94
CA PHE A 70 12.99 1.43 -20.53
C PHE A 70 14.38 1.05 -20.01
N TYR A 71 15.16 0.31 -20.77
CA TYR A 71 16.51 -0.05 -20.38
C TYR A 71 17.38 1.19 -20.15
N TRP A 72 17.35 2.14 -21.10
CA TRP A 72 18.05 3.41 -20.95
C TRP A 72 17.60 4.17 -19.70
N ALA A 73 16.31 4.33 -19.48
CA ALA A 73 15.77 5.06 -18.35
C ALA A 73 16.20 4.43 -17.01
N ILE A 74 16.05 3.12 -16.87
CA ILE A 74 16.43 2.37 -15.65
C ILE A 74 17.95 2.49 -15.42
N SER A 75 18.75 2.34 -16.46
CA SER A 75 20.20 2.45 -16.38
C SER A 75 20.70 3.87 -16.03
N LYS A 76 19.85 4.89 -16.25
CA LYS A 76 20.11 6.29 -15.87
C LYS A 76 19.53 6.68 -14.50
N GLY A 77 19.00 5.71 -13.76
CA GLY A 77 18.52 5.92 -12.38
C GLY A 77 17.02 6.11 -12.23
N ALA A 78 16.22 6.01 -13.30
CA ALA A 78 14.76 5.95 -13.20
C ALA A 78 14.33 4.57 -12.68
N THR A 79 14.57 4.34 -11.39
CA THR A 79 14.33 3.04 -10.75
C THR A 79 12.83 2.83 -10.50
N PRO A 80 12.21 1.80 -11.10
CA PRO A 80 10.82 1.43 -10.81
C PRO A 80 10.61 1.02 -9.36
N ALA A 81 9.34 0.95 -8.94
CA ALA A 81 8.98 0.47 -7.62
C ALA A 81 9.57 -0.94 -7.34
N GLY A 82 9.93 -1.20 -6.10
CA GLY A 82 10.67 -2.40 -5.70
C GLY A 82 10.05 -3.71 -6.17
N ARG A 83 8.72 -3.79 -6.26
CA ARG A 83 8.06 -4.99 -6.76
C ARG A 83 8.19 -5.18 -8.25
N ILE A 84 8.24 -4.12 -9.02
CA ILE A 84 8.53 -4.19 -10.45
C ILE A 84 9.96 -4.70 -10.61
N MET A 85 10.93 -4.13 -9.89
CA MET A 85 12.32 -4.55 -9.96
C MET A 85 12.54 -6.01 -9.57
N SER A 86 11.81 -6.52 -8.58
CA SER A 86 11.99 -7.90 -8.09
C SER A 86 11.19 -8.93 -8.86
N ASN A 87 10.07 -8.55 -9.51
CA ASN A 87 9.09 -9.52 -10.01
C ASN A 87 8.80 -9.43 -11.50
N ALA A 88 8.99 -8.28 -12.17
CA ALA A 88 8.75 -8.20 -13.61
C ALA A 88 9.70 -9.15 -14.37
N GLY A 89 9.14 -9.99 -15.24
CA GLY A 89 9.88 -11.02 -15.97
C GLY A 89 10.39 -12.19 -15.10
N ALA A 90 9.80 -12.39 -13.91
CA ALA A 90 10.22 -13.45 -12.97
C ALA A 90 9.26 -14.65 -12.93
N GLU A 91 8.22 -14.69 -13.74
CA GLU A 91 7.09 -15.62 -13.66
C GLU A 91 7.51 -17.09 -13.74
N GLN A 92 8.55 -17.38 -14.51
CA GLN A 92 9.07 -18.74 -14.66
C GLN A 92 9.77 -19.26 -13.38
N HIS A 93 10.27 -18.35 -12.55
CA HIS A 93 11.04 -18.67 -11.35
C HIS A 93 10.28 -18.43 -10.05
N LYS A 94 9.35 -17.48 -10.07
CA LYS A 94 8.53 -17.09 -8.92
C LYS A 94 7.05 -17.21 -9.30
N PRO A 95 6.34 -18.26 -8.87
CA PRO A 95 4.90 -18.38 -9.14
C PRO A 95 4.11 -17.31 -8.36
N ALA A 96 3.00 -16.87 -8.95
CA ALA A 96 2.05 -15.93 -8.34
C ALA A 96 2.68 -14.61 -7.84
N THR A 97 3.56 -14.02 -8.63
CA THR A 97 4.15 -12.72 -8.31
C THR A 97 3.26 -11.57 -8.74
N SER A 98 3.14 -10.56 -7.87
CA SER A 98 2.52 -9.27 -8.22
C SER A 98 3.60 -8.21 -8.43
N THR A 99 3.43 -7.40 -9.47
CA THR A 99 4.22 -6.18 -9.70
C THR A 99 3.63 -4.95 -9.01
N ILE A 100 2.40 -5.08 -8.45
CA ILE A 100 1.73 -4.01 -7.72
C ILE A 100 2.39 -3.83 -6.35
N ASN A 101 2.83 -2.63 -6.05
CA ASN A 101 3.52 -2.32 -4.80
C ASN A 101 2.53 -1.95 -3.69
N CYS A 102 1.60 -1.06 -3.98
CA CYS A 102 0.57 -0.58 -3.06
C CYS A 102 -0.75 -0.34 -3.79
N THR A 103 -1.85 -0.48 -3.07
CA THR A 103 -3.20 -0.21 -3.57
C THR A 103 -3.97 0.66 -2.58
N VAL A 104 -5.09 1.19 -3.04
CA VAL A 104 -6.07 1.87 -2.19
C VAL A 104 -7.36 1.07 -2.24
N SER A 105 -7.90 0.74 -1.07
CA SER A 105 -9.22 0.11 -0.96
C SER A 105 -10.32 1.10 -1.35
N GLY A 106 -11.45 0.60 -1.83
CA GLY A 106 -12.65 1.41 -1.95
C GLY A 106 -13.18 1.85 -0.57
N SER A 107 -14.14 2.79 -0.58
CA SER A 107 -14.76 3.30 0.64
C SER A 107 -15.33 2.18 1.52
N ILE A 108 -15.18 2.32 2.82
CA ILE A 108 -15.79 1.45 3.83
C ILE A 108 -17.12 2.06 4.21
N SER A 109 -18.24 1.42 3.86
CA SER A 109 -19.55 1.88 4.33
C SER A 109 -19.72 1.57 5.82
N ASP A 110 -20.49 2.40 6.51
CA ASP A 110 -20.74 2.29 7.95
C ASP A 110 -21.68 1.10 8.27
N SER A 111 -21.21 -0.10 8.00
CA SER A 111 -21.90 -1.37 8.24
C SER A 111 -20.90 -2.49 8.50
N MET A 112 -21.28 -3.45 9.36
CA MET A 112 -20.43 -4.62 9.64
C MET A 112 -20.08 -5.43 8.40
N ASP A 113 -21.04 -5.57 7.48
CA ASP A 113 -20.82 -6.29 6.23
C ASP A 113 -19.72 -5.63 5.38
N SER A 114 -19.80 -4.30 5.19
CA SER A 114 -18.78 -3.56 4.45
C SER A 114 -17.41 -3.62 5.16
N ILE A 115 -17.38 -3.45 6.49
CA ILE A 115 -16.14 -3.50 7.28
C ILE A 115 -15.46 -4.86 7.10
N LEU A 116 -16.20 -5.98 7.26
CA LEU A 116 -15.64 -7.33 7.15
C LEU A 116 -15.27 -7.71 5.72
N ASN A 117 -16.03 -7.27 4.71
CA ASN A 117 -15.67 -7.45 3.31
C ASN A 117 -14.36 -6.75 2.98
N LYS A 118 -14.12 -5.55 3.54
CA LYS A 118 -12.86 -4.83 3.37
C LYS A 118 -11.70 -5.48 4.12
N VAL A 119 -11.93 -6.11 5.28
CA VAL A 119 -10.92 -6.96 5.94
C VAL A 119 -10.53 -8.15 5.05
N HIS A 120 -11.50 -8.79 4.40
CA HIS A 120 -11.24 -9.90 3.47
C HIS A 120 -10.40 -9.44 2.26
N GLU A 121 -10.81 -8.34 1.59
CA GLU A 121 -10.05 -7.72 0.49
C GLU A 121 -8.61 -7.41 0.91
N ALA A 122 -8.45 -6.81 2.09
CA ALA A 122 -7.16 -6.48 2.66
C ALA A 122 -6.29 -7.72 2.88
N GLY A 123 -6.86 -8.79 3.43
CA GLY A 123 -6.15 -10.05 3.68
C GLY A 123 -5.59 -10.67 2.41
N LEU A 124 -6.37 -10.69 1.33
CA LEU A 124 -5.93 -11.18 0.03
C LEU A 124 -4.85 -10.29 -0.59
N THR A 125 -5.00 -8.98 -0.49
CA THR A 125 -4.03 -8.00 -1.00
C THR A 125 -2.69 -8.11 -0.27
N LEU A 126 -2.71 -8.19 1.06
CA LEU A 126 -1.50 -8.38 1.87
C LEU A 126 -0.84 -9.74 1.63
N LYS A 127 -1.63 -10.80 1.44
CA LYS A 127 -1.13 -12.13 1.05
C LYS A 127 -0.39 -12.07 -0.28
N ALA A 128 -0.89 -11.32 -1.27
CA ALA A 128 -0.20 -11.06 -2.52
C ALA A 128 1.05 -10.18 -2.34
N GLY A 129 1.25 -9.67 -1.12
CA GLY A 129 2.39 -8.85 -0.70
C GLY A 129 2.28 -7.38 -1.11
N CYS A 130 1.11 -6.89 -1.47
CA CYS A 130 0.85 -5.47 -1.72
C CYS A 130 0.51 -4.76 -0.43
N GLY A 131 0.94 -3.50 -0.28
CA GLY A 131 0.43 -2.60 0.75
C GLY A 131 -0.98 -2.12 0.39
N ILE A 132 -1.77 -1.73 1.39
CA ILE A 132 -3.14 -1.25 1.17
C ILE A 132 -3.49 -0.09 2.10
N GLY A 133 -4.16 0.93 1.54
CA GLY A 133 -4.65 2.10 2.27
C GLY A 133 -6.17 2.14 2.35
N TYR A 134 -6.69 2.73 3.43
CA TYR A 134 -8.12 2.84 3.72
C TYR A 134 -8.46 4.23 4.24
N GLU A 135 -9.74 4.59 4.07
CA GLU A 135 -10.39 5.73 4.70
C GLU A 135 -11.35 5.22 5.79
N PHE A 136 -11.11 5.61 7.06
CA PHE A 136 -11.90 5.14 8.21
C PHE A 136 -12.86 6.18 8.78
N SER A 137 -12.78 7.44 8.40
CA SER A 137 -13.69 8.47 8.90
C SER A 137 -15.11 8.39 8.32
N THR A 138 -15.35 7.45 7.42
CA THR A 138 -16.69 7.07 6.95
C THR A 138 -17.50 6.28 7.98
N LEU A 139 -16.84 5.76 9.02
CA LEU A 139 -17.46 5.00 10.10
C LEU A 139 -17.92 5.91 11.22
N ARG A 140 -19.10 5.65 11.78
CA ARG A 140 -19.66 6.42 12.88
C ARG A 140 -18.75 6.44 14.11
N PRO A 141 -18.71 7.54 14.85
CA PRO A 141 -17.82 7.72 16.00
C PRO A 141 -18.16 6.78 17.15
N LYS A 142 -17.16 6.53 18.00
CA LYS A 142 -17.31 5.79 19.24
C LYS A 142 -18.47 6.35 20.08
N GLY A 143 -19.31 5.45 20.58
CA GLY A 143 -20.48 5.83 21.39
C GLY A 143 -21.72 6.21 20.57
N ALA A 144 -21.66 6.22 19.23
CA ALA A 144 -22.84 6.39 18.41
C ALA A 144 -23.75 5.14 18.49
N PHE A 145 -25.07 5.37 18.52
CA PHE A 145 -26.06 4.32 18.60
C PHE A 145 -26.20 3.54 17.30
N VAL A 146 -26.28 2.22 17.38
CA VAL A 146 -26.47 1.31 16.25
C VAL A 146 -27.88 0.71 16.33
N THR A 147 -28.80 1.24 15.55
CA THR A 147 -30.23 0.87 15.59
C THR A 147 -30.46 -0.62 15.41
N GLY A 148 -29.75 -1.26 14.47
CA GLY A 148 -29.90 -2.69 14.21
C GLY A 148 -29.36 -3.61 15.28
N ALA A 149 -28.43 -3.12 16.12
CA ALA A 149 -27.84 -3.89 17.23
C ALA A 149 -28.45 -3.54 18.61
N GLY A 150 -29.17 -2.41 18.70
CA GLY A 150 -29.68 -1.89 19.99
C GLY A 150 -28.56 -1.53 20.98
N ALA A 151 -27.37 -1.17 20.47
CA ALA A 151 -26.18 -0.95 21.28
C ALA A 151 -25.35 0.22 20.72
N TYR A 152 -24.30 0.61 21.44
CA TYR A 152 -23.38 1.67 21.04
C TYR A 152 -22.14 1.07 20.37
N THR A 153 -21.65 1.73 19.31
CA THR A 153 -20.44 1.29 18.59
C THR A 153 -19.17 1.57 19.39
N SER A 154 -18.17 0.73 19.19
CA SER A 154 -16.81 0.93 19.72
C SER A 154 -15.98 1.93 18.91
N GLY A 155 -16.48 2.35 17.75
CA GLY A 155 -15.85 3.35 16.86
C GLY A 155 -14.80 2.82 15.88
N PRO A 156 -14.31 3.69 14.97
CA PRO A 156 -13.42 3.30 13.89
C PRO A 156 -12.13 2.64 14.34
N LEU A 157 -11.52 3.13 15.42
CA LEU A 157 -10.24 2.63 15.91
C LEU A 157 -10.30 1.16 16.34
N SER A 158 -11.43 0.73 16.92
CA SER A 158 -11.63 -0.68 17.29
C SER A 158 -11.73 -1.59 16.08
N PHE A 159 -12.30 -1.09 14.98
CA PHE A 159 -12.28 -1.82 13.71
C PHE A 159 -10.87 -1.85 13.12
N MET A 160 -10.10 -0.76 13.19
CA MET A 160 -8.71 -0.75 12.76
C MET A 160 -7.86 -1.80 13.49
N ASP A 161 -8.14 -2.08 14.78
CA ASP A 161 -7.45 -3.14 15.53
C ASP A 161 -7.65 -4.53 14.88
N ILE A 162 -8.81 -4.81 14.25
CA ILE A 162 -9.07 -6.04 13.48
C ILE A 162 -8.15 -6.11 12.27
N TYR A 163 -8.06 -5.00 11.49
CA TYR A 163 -7.19 -4.91 10.32
C TYR A 163 -5.72 -5.05 10.70
N ASP A 164 -5.29 -4.43 11.80
CA ASP A 164 -3.92 -4.51 12.30
C ASP A 164 -3.54 -5.94 12.68
N ARG A 165 -4.43 -6.63 13.41
CA ARG A 165 -4.22 -8.02 13.81
C ARG A 165 -4.20 -8.97 12.63
N MET A 166 -5.12 -8.81 11.69
CA MET A 166 -5.16 -9.56 10.43
C MET A 166 -3.86 -9.36 9.66
N CYS A 167 -3.42 -8.12 9.47
CA CYS A 167 -2.17 -7.79 8.79
C CYS A 167 -0.97 -8.47 9.44
N PHE A 168 -0.86 -8.40 10.77
CA PHE A 168 0.20 -9.08 11.52
C PHE A 168 0.21 -10.58 11.24
N THR A 169 -0.96 -11.23 11.26
CA THR A 169 -1.10 -12.68 11.07
C THR A 169 -0.74 -13.11 9.65
N VAL A 170 -1.25 -12.40 8.63
CA VAL A 170 -1.01 -12.71 7.22
C VAL A 170 0.46 -12.48 6.84
N SER A 171 1.06 -11.41 7.32
CA SER A 171 2.46 -11.05 7.04
C SER A 171 3.45 -12.06 7.59
N SER A 172 3.13 -12.71 8.70
CA SER A 172 3.98 -13.74 9.31
C SER A 172 4.17 -14.96 8.40
N ALA A 173 3.20 -15.26 7.53
CA ALA A 173 3.24 -16.40 6.62
C ALA A 173 4.03 -16.15 5.32
N GLY A 174 4.29 -14.89 4.94
CA GLY A 174 4.82 -14.54 3.61
C GLY A 174 6.21 -13.90 3.55
N GLY A 175 6.95 -13.82 4.64
CA GLY A 175 8.33 -13.29 4.66
C GLY A 175 8.46 -11.77 4.47
N ARG A 176 7.42 -11.04 4.09
CA ARG A 176 7.37 -9.57 4.08
C ARG A 176 6.35 -9.09 5.10
N ARG A 177 6.72 -8.10 5.91
CA ARG A 177 5.76 -7.41 6.78
C ARG A 177 4.73 -6.70 5.92
N GLY A 178 3.45 -6.94 6.19
CA GLY A 178 2.37 -6.17 5.60
C GLY A 178 2.51 -4.70 5.97
N ALA A 179 2.05 -3.82 5.08
CA ALA A 179 2.02 -2.39 5.33
C ALA A 179 0.61 -1.90 5.01
N GLN A 180 0.01 -1.22 5.98
CA GLN A 180 -1.29 -0.59 5.84
C GLN A 180 -1.18 0.90 6.06
N MET A 181 -2.09 1.65 5.47
CA MET A 181 -2.26 3.07 5.71
C MET A 181 -3.71 3.37 6.05
N ALA A 182 -3.93 4.21 7.03
CA ALA A 182 -5.25 4.74 7.35
C ALA A 182 -5.23 6.26 7.17
N THR A 183 -6.21 6.76 6.44
CA THR A 183 -6.57 8.17 6.42
C THR A 183 -7.76 8.41 7.33
N PHE A 184 -7.86 9.62 7.88
CA PHE A 184 -8.91 10.00 8.82
C PHE A 184 -9.18 11.50 8.72
N ASP A 185 -10.43 11.89 8.62
CA ASP A 185 -10.83 13.30 8.54
C ASP A 185 -10.55 14.04 9.84
N VAL A 186 -9.95 15.22 9.74
CA VAL A 186 -9.62 16.08 10.88
C VAL A 186 -10.87 16.60 11.61
N GLY A 187 -12.03 16.60 10.94
CA GLY A 187 -13.32 17.01 11.50
C GLY A 187 -14.10 15.88 12.17
N HIS A 188 -13.60 14.63 12.13
CA HIS A 188 -14.30 13.51 12.74
C HIS A 188 -14.24 13.55 14.27
N PRO A 189 -15.31 13.19 15.01
CA PRO A 189 -15.31 13.22 16.48
C PRO A 189 -14.19 12.40 17.15
N ASP A 190 -13.76 11.29 16.55
CA ASP A 190 -12.68 10.44 17.07
C ASP A 190 -11.28 10.87 16.57
N ALA A 191 -11.12 12.04 15.94
CA ALA A 191 -9.84 12.49 15.38
C ALA A 191 -8.72 12.57 16.45
N PHE A 192 -9.04 13.00 17.67
CA PHE A 192 -8.06 13.04 18.76
C PHE A 192 -7.62 11.64 19.20
N ASP A 193 -8.52 10.68 19.25
CA ASP A 193 -8.20 9.29 19.59
C ASP A 193 -7.34 8.69 18.47
N PHE A 194 -7.63 8.99 17.20
CA PHE A 194 -6.82 8.58 16.06
C PHE A 194 -5.39 9.14 16.13
N ILE A 195 -5.22 10.44 16.42
CA ILE A 195 -3.89 11.07 16.59
C ILE A 195 -3.09 10.39 17.70
N ARG A 196 -3.76 9.99 18.79
CA ARG A 196 -3.14 9.39 19.97
C ARG A 196 -2.95 7.88 19.87
N ALA A 197 -3.60 7.21 18.93
CA ALA A 197 -3.68 5.75 18.85
C ALA A 197 -2.33 5.03 18.90
N LYS A 198 -1.28 5.60 18.33
CA LYS A 198 0.08 5.03 18.35
C LYS A 198 0.90 5.38 19.60
N ARG A 199 0.37 6.18 20.51
CA ARG A 199 1.03 6.46 21.80
C ARG A 199 0.88 5.28 22.77
N GLU A 200 -0.13 4.46 22.57
CA GLU A 200 -0.29 3.18 23.27
C GLU A 200 0.72 2.17 22.72
N ASP A 201 1.53 1.58 23.60
CA ASP A 201 2.55 0.63 23.17
C ASP A 201 1.92 -0.61 22.52
N GLY A 202 2.34 -0.92 21.34
CA GLY A 202 1.90 -2.09 20.57
C GLY A 202 0.67 -1.91 19.71
N ARG A 203 -0.06 -0.80 19.80
CA ARG A 203 -1.29 -0.59 19.02
C ARG A 203 -1.00 -0.09 17.61
N LEU A 204 -1.76 -0.58 16.61
CA LEU A 204 -1.72 -0.19 15.19
C LEU A 204 -0.30 -0.14 14.59
N ARG A 205 0.56 -1.09 14.95
CA ARG A 205 1.97 -1.11 14.50
C ARG A 205 2.14 -1.31 13.01
N ASN A 206 1.18 -1.95 12.35
CA ASN A 206 1.22 -2.21 10.91
C ASN A 206 0.58 -1.09 10.09
N PHE A 207 0.08 -0.03 10.73
CA PHE A 207 -0.49 1.14 10.08
C PHE A 207 0.45 2.33 10.03
N ASN A 208 0.47 3.03 8.89
CA ASN A 208 0.77 4.44 8.84
C ASN A 208 -0.53 5.22 9.00
N LEU A 209 -0.52 6.29 9.79
CA LEU A 209 -1.69 7.11 10.07
C LEU A 209 -1.51 8.50 9.46
N SER A 210 -2.52 8.98 8.75
CA SER A 210 -2.55 10.32 8.16
C SER A 210 -3.90 10.98 8.39
N LEU A 211 -3.89 12.28 8.71
CA LEU A 211 -5.10 13.08 8.74
C LEU A 211 -5.36 13.70 7.37
N LEU A 212 -6.59 13.72 6.97
CA LEU A 212 -7.09 14.51 5.85
C LEU A 212 -7.35 15.92 6.37
N ILE A 213 -6.51 16.85 5.93
CA ILE A 213 -6.54 18.25 6.33
C ILE A 213 -7.23 19.05 5.22
N THR A 214 -8.30 19.78 5.58
CA THR A 214 -9.02 20.65 4.64
C THR A 214 -8.52 22.09 4.66
N ASP A 215 -8.84 22.87 3.63
CA ASP A 215 -8.49 24.29 3.58
C ASP A 215 -9.17 25.07 4.71
N GLU A 216 -10.42 24.72 5.04
CA GLU A 216 -11.20 25.33 6.13
C GLU A 216 -10.52 25.08 7.49
N PHE A 217 -10.00 23.88 7.72
CA PHE A 217 -9.22 23.60 8.93
C PHE A 217 -7.94 24.44 8.98
N MET A 218 -7.23 24.56 7.87
CA MET A 218 -6.02 25.38 7.79
C MET A 218 -6.32 26.87 8.03
N ASP A 219 -7.46 27.35 7.54
CA ASP A 219 -7.89 28.73 7.77
C ASP A 219 -8.31 28.97 9.22
N ALA A 220 -8.94 27.97 9.87
CA ALA A 220 -9.23 28.02 11.30
C ALA A 220 -7.94 28.08 12.13
N VAL A 221 -6.94 27.25 11.78
CA VAL A 221 -5.61 27.26 12.44
C VAL A 221 -4.93 28.63 12.28
N LYS A 222 -4.85 29.17 11.05
CA LYS A 222 -4.22 30.47 10.78
C LYS A 222 -4.92 31.62 11.51
N SER A 223 -6.24 31.52 11.66
CA SER A 223 -7.07 32.56 12.30
C SER A 223 -7.28 32.33 13.80
N ASN A 224 -6.66 31.28 14.37
CA ASN A 224 -6.81 30.85 15.76
C ASN A 224 -8.30 30.73 16.17
N LYS A 225 -9.11 30.10 15.32
CA LYS A 225 -10.53 29.84 15.55
C LYS A 225 -10.74 28.42 16.06
N ASP A 226 -11.88 28.22 16.72
CA ASP A 226 -12.33 26.89 17.13
C ASP A 226 -12.61 26.02 15.91
N TRP A 227 -12.33 24.72 16.05
CA TRP A 227 -12.64 23.70 15.07
C TRP A 227 -13.66 22.72 15.64
N HIS A 228 -14.81 22.58 14.99
CA HIS A 228 -15.88 21.71 15.45
C HIS A 228 -15.75 20.32 14.82
N LEU A 229 -15.81 19.30 15.68
CA LEU A 229 -15.83 17.91 15.24
C LEU A 229 -17.29 17.50 15.01
N ALA A 230 -17.57 16.90 13.85
CA ALA A 230 -18.92 16.49 13.46
C ALA A 230 -18.90 15.22 12.64
N PHE A 231 -19.95 14.42 12.76
CA PHE A 231 -20.21 13.27 11.90
C PHE A 231 -21.66 13.33 11.41
N PRO A 232 -21.91 13.19 10.11
CA PRO A 232 -23.28 13.24 9.57
C PRO A 232 -24.07 12.00 10.03
N ILE A 233 -25.01 12.22 10.94
CA ILE A 233 -25.96 11.20 11.39
C ILE A 233 -27.30 11.49 10.72
N SER A 234 -28.01 10.46 10.22
CA SER A 234 -29.33 10.63 9.65
C SER A 234 -30.32 11.16 10.69
N GLU A 235 -31.31 11.95 10.28
CA GLU A 235 -32.35 12.48 11.18
C GLU A 235 -33.05 11.38 11.98
N LYS A 236 -33.16 10.18 11.43
CA LYS A 236 -33.76 9.01 12.07
C LYS A 236 -32.92 8.48 13.23
N GLU A 237 -31.60 8.63 13.17
CA GLU A 237 -30.65 8.23 14.21
C GLU A 237 -30.51 9.32 15.30
N MET A 238 -30.73 10.60 14.96
CA MET A 238 -30.75 11.70 15.92
C MET A 238 -31.91 11.62 16.92
N GLN A 239 -33.03 10.98 16.55
CA GLN A 239 -34.20 10.84 17.45
C GLN A 239 -34.00 9.81 18.57
N ILE A 240 -32.99 8.94 18.50
CA ILE A 240 -32.79 7.82 19.41
C ILE A 240 -31.63 8.04 20.38
N GLY A 241 -30.77 9.01 20.18
CA GLY A 241 -29.69 9.33 21.12
C GLY A 241 -29.11 10.72 20.90
N ARG A 242 -29.34 11.62 21.84
CA ARG A 242 -28.51 12.82 21.96
C ARG A 242 -27.14 12.35 22.46
N ALA A 243 -26.17 12.22 21.57
CA ALA A 243 -24.77 12.14 21.97
C ALA A 243 -24.42 13.50 22.58
N HIS A 244 -24.27 13.54 23.88
CA HIS A 244 -23.61 14.64 24.56
C HIS A 244 -22.10 14.46 24.30
N VAL A 245 -21.51 15.35 23.52
CA VAL A 245 -20.08 15.58 23.46
C VAL A 245 -19.71 16.47 24.64
#